data_413d8daac5762eb139ced3da8609addc
#
_entry.id   413d8daac5762eb139ced3da8609addc
#
_cell.length_a   1.000
_cell.length_b   1.000
_cell.length_c   1.000
_cell.angle_alpha   90.00
_cell.angle_beta   90.00
_cell.angle_gamma   90.00
#
_symmetry.space_group_name_H-M   'P 1'
#
loop_
_entity.id
_entity.type
_entity.pdbx_description
1 polymer ?
#
loop_
_entity_poly.entity_id
_entity_poly.type
_entity_poly.pdbx_seq_one_letter_code
_entity_poly.pdbx_strand_id
1 'polypeptide(L)'
;MKRKIWVTAGIAAALAFLIAFGAVGCVVSGFDLPLDSYAKVVLICGAASVFCAAAFSLKWGGAAVLCALVLGAGYVWKQDEAAEQLFGLLYRMTSVYSRAYGWDPVQLSDGAAAVDIPMAVLGVLLSAAVTWSVCRKLGAVLPVAASLIPLSACMVVTDTVPDVQYLFCLLFGLIILILTSRVRRQSAPQGNRLTAMAAIPAALALAALFLAFPQESYVNRSEATRDAILSWFQSIPEKVAENVRQEVTVSVPAQEPDHVRLASLGRRTESPITVMEVTAEIGGTLYLRGQDYDGYDGMTWTVSQHRTEDFSLTGEDYGEVSIRTVGERALLYLPYYPARSMALIGGNMSNTWAYTEYVIPRAGLPDDWRARAISGTATPPDLNSPYLALPDATRARAEVLLADILGGASSTVEKAEKIGDYVRASARYDLNPSRMGDGERDFALWFLESAEAGYCVHFATAATVLLRAAGIEARYVSGYLVKTAPGTPADVTEKNAHAWAEYYEPTLGVWLVLEATPSDMAAAQQPTPETCLLYTSPSPRDRQKS
;
A
#
# COMPACT_ATOMS: atom_id res chain seq x y z
N MET A 1 41.25 40.77 0.83
CA MET A 1 40.50 39.99 1.83
C MET A 1 39.04 39.73 1.37
N LYS A 2 38.27 40.72 0.97
CA LYS A 2 36.87 40.59 0.51
C LYS A 2 36.69 39.56 -0.62
N ARG A 3 37.50 39.57 -1.69
CA ARG A 3 37.39 38.61 -2.81
C ARG A 3 37.53 37.13 -2.39
N LYS A 4 38.38 36.84 -1.39
CA LYS A 4 38.55 35.44 -0.88
C LYS A 4 37.34 34.95 -0.09
N ILE A 5 36.62 35.85 0.59
CA ILE A 5 35.40 35.53 1.32
C ILE A 5 34.28 35.14 0.34
N TRP A 6 34.08 35.91 -0.71
CA TRP A 6 33.06 35.65 -1.72
C TRP A 6 33.31 34.38 -2.54
N VAL A 7 34.55 34.02 -2.80
CA VAL A 7 34.90 32.74 -3.43
C VAL A 7 34.50 31.56 -2.53
N THR A 8 34.75 31.66 -1.21
CA THR A 8 34.34 30.64 -0.27
C THR A 8 32.80 30.52 -0.18
N ALA A 9 32.11 31.67 -0.18
CA ALA A 9 30.66 31.72 -0.19
C ALA A 9 30.07 31.06 -1.47
N GLY A 10 30.65 31.35 -2.63
CA GLY A 10 30.21 30.74 -3.89
C GLY A 10 30.37 29.22 -3.90
N ILE A 11 31.51 28.70 -3.41
CA ILE A 11 31.74 27.25 -3.29
C ILE A 11 30.78 26.65 -2.26
N ALA A 12 30.54 27.33 -1.14
CA ALA A 12 29.58 26.87 -0.12
C ALA A 12 28.16 26.79 -0.68
N ALA A 13 27.74 27.80 -1.45
CA ALA A 13 26.43 27.81 -2.10
C ALA A 13 26.29 26.67 -3.12
N ALA A 14 27.30 26.44 -3.96
CA ALA A 14 27.27 25.37 -4.95
C ALA A 14 27.22 23.98 -4.31
N LEU A 15 28.03 23.73 -3.28
CA LEU A 15 27.99 22.45 -2.54
C LEU A 15 26.65 22.25 -1.80
N ALA A 16 26.15 23.32 -1.18
CA ALA A 16 24.87 23.28 -0.49
C ALA A 16 23.72 22.99 -1.45
N PHE A 17 23.70 23.63 -2.59
CA PHE A 17 22.71 23.38 -3.63
C PHE A 17 22.74 21.92 -4.13
N LEU A 18 23.93 21.41 -4.49
CA LEU A 18 24.09 20.04 -4.97
C LEU A 18 23.62 19.01 -3.94
N ILE A 19 24.00 19.19 -2.67
CA ILE A 19 23.63 18.27 -1.59
C ILE A 19 22.13 18.38 -1.29
N ALA A 20 21.57 19.58 -1.19
CA ALA A 20 20.15 19.78 -0.92
C ALA A 20 19.29 19.27 -2.08
N PHE A 21 19.64 19.61 -3.32
CA PHE A 21 18.97 19.15 -4.52
C PHE A 21 19.00 17.62 -4.63
N GLY A 22 20.19 17.03 -4.43
CA GLY A 22 20.35 15.58 -4.48
C GLY A 22 19.57 14.86 -3.37
N ALA A 23 19.64 15.36 -2.12
CA ALA A 23 18.93 14.75 -1.00
C ALA A 23 17.41 14.85 -1.14
N VAL A 24 16.87 16.02 -1.52
CA VAL A 24 15.45 16.21 -1.78
C VAL A 24 15.00 15.34 -2.94
N GLY A 25 15.75 15.32 -4.05
CA GLY A 25 15.45 14.50 -5.21
C GLY A 25 15.46 13.00 -4.89
N CYS A 26 16.40 12.54 -4.06
CA CYS A 26 16.42 11.14 -3.59
C CYS A 26 15.18 10.77 -2.77
N VAL A 27 14.71 11.66 -1.89
CA VAL A 27 13.50 11.42 -1.12
C VAL A 27 12.27 11.41 -2.03
N VAL A 28 12.16 12.39 -2.92
CA VAL A 28 11.03 12.49 -3.85
C VAL A 28 10.95 11.29 -4.76
N SER A 29 12.05 10.89 -5.42
CA SER A 29 12.06 9.74 -6.32
C SER A 29 11.99 8.40 -5.59
N GLY A 30 12.63 8.29 -4.41
CA GLY A 30 12.64 7.05 -3.64
C GLY A 30 11.30 6.70 -3.00
N PHE A 31 10.48 7.70 -2.67
CA PHE A 31 9.14 7.51 -2.09
C PHE A 31 8.00 7.81 -3.07
N ASP A 32 8.32 8.10 -4.34
CA ASP A 32 7.34 8.48 -5.38
C ASP A 32 6.38 9.59 -4.90
N LEU A 33 6.98 10.70 -4.42
CA LEU A 33 6.22 11.78 -3.82
C LEU A 33 5.67 12.74 -4.88
N PRO A 34 4.38 13.13 -4.82
CA PRO A 34 3.82 14.11 -5.73
C PRO A 34 4.30 15.51 -5.37
N LEU A 35 4.74 16.27 -6.36
CA LEU A 35 5.06 17.67 -6.26
C LEU A 35 4.19 18.45 -7.25
N ASP A 36 3.56 19.53 -6.81
CA ASP A 36 2.85 20.46 -7.71
C ASP A 36 3.83 21.18 -8.62
N SER A 37 4.98 21.55 -8.09
CA SER A 37 6.00 22.23 -8.85
C SER A 37 7.41 21.91 -8.37
N TYR A 38 8.03 20.91 -8.99
CA TYR A 38 9.44 20.59 -8.77
C TYR A 38 10.35 21.83 -8.94
N ALA A 39 10.07 22.69 -9.93
CA ALA A 39 10.82 23.90 -10.18
C ALA A 39 10.80 24.88 -9.00
N LYS A 40 9.68 25.02 -8.30
CA LYS A 40 9.58 25.87 -7.10
C LYS A 40 10.50 25.36 -5.99
N VAL A 41 10.50 24.07 -5.71
CA VAL A 41 11.34 23.46 -4.67
C VAL A 41 12.82 23.67 -5.00
N VAL A 42 13.22 23.44 -6.25
CA VAL A 42 14.59 23.67 -6.73
C VAL A 42 15.02 25.13 -6.59
N LEU A 43 14.15 26.06 -6.96
CA LEU A 43 14.42 27.49 -6.83
C LEU A 43 14.60 27.92 -5.37
N ILE A 44 13.75 27.38 -4.46
CA ILE A 44 13.86 27.65 -3.02
C ILE A 44 15.18 27.10 -2.47
N CYS A 45 15.56 25.87 -2.83
CA CYS A 45 16.86 25.30 -2.44
C CYS A 45 18.04 26.13 -2.94
N GLY A 46 17.99 26.59 -4.19
CA GLY A 46 18.99 27.45 -4.77
C GLY A 46 19.12 28.81 -4.06
N ALA A 47 17.99 29.48 -3.88
CA ALA A 47 17.92 30.76 -3.18
C ALA A 47 18.40 30.65 -1.72
N ALA A 48 17.97 29.59 -0.99
CA ALA A 48 18.44 29.32 0.35
C ALA A 48 19.94 29.06 0.43
N SER A 49 20.49 28.31 -0.51
CA SER A 49 21.93 28.02 -0.58
C SER A 49 22.74 29.29 -0.77
N VAL A 50 22.32 30.18 -1.67
CA VAL A 50 22.97 31.45 -1.91
C VAL A 50 22.83 32.40 -0.71
N PHE A 51 21.61 32.53 -0.18
CA PHE A 51 21.33 33.37 0.99
C PHE A 51 22.14 32.93 2.21
N CYS A 52 22.09 31.65 2.57
CA CYS A 52 22.83 31.13 3.72
C CYS A 52 24.34 31.26 3.56
N ALA A 53 24.89 31.01 2.37
CA ALA A 53 26.32 31.17 2.10
C ALA A 53 26.77 32.63 2.21
N ALA A 54 25.99 33.58 1.69
CA ALA A 54 26.26 35.01 1.82
C ALA A 54 26.17 35.45 3.29
N ALA A 55 25.08 35.07 3.99
CA ALA A 55 24.86 35.40 5.39
C ALA A 55 25.98 34.87 6.30
N PHE A 56 26.30 33.56 6.23
CA PHE A 56 27.36 32.99 7.07
C PHE A 56 28.76 33.50 6.79
N SER A 57 28.97 34.19 5.65
CA SER A 57 30.19 34.89 5.33
C SER A 57 30.33 36.24 6.08
N LEU A 58 29.24 36.72 6.70
CA LEU A 58 29.20 37.95 7.48
C LEU A 58 29.36 37.67 8.98
N LYS A 59 29.76 38.70 9.76
CA LYS A 59 30.00 38.56 11.22
C LYS A 59 28.75 38.15 11.99
N TRP A 60 27.60 38.72 11.65
CA TRP A 60 26.29 38.47 12.29
C TRP A 60 25.39 37.53 11.46
N GLY A 61 25.94 36.91 10.44
CA GLY A 61 25.15 36.10 9.50
C GLY A 61 24.47 34.90 10.11
N GLY A 62 25.03 34.34 11.20
CA GLY A 62 24.35 33.25 11.93
C GLY A 62 23.01 33.68 12.55
N ALA A 63 22.97 34.89 13.13
CA ALA A 63 21.73 35.45 13.65
C ALA A 63 20.70 35.74 12.54
N ALA A 64 21.20 36.26 11.39
CA ALA A 64 20.32 36.50 10.23
C ALA A 64 19.68 35.22 9.68
N VAL A 65 20.46 34.13 9.57
CA VAL A 65 19.94 32.83 9.13
C VAL A 65 18.92 32.27 10.16
N LEU A 66 19.25 32.37 11.45
CA LEU A 66 18.32 31.92 12.51
C LEU A 66 16.99 32.70 12.47
N CYS A 67 17.06 34.03 12.35
CA CYS A 67 15.88 34.86 12.18
C CYS A 67 15.07 34.47 10.93
N ALA A 68 15.74 34.24 9.80
CA ALA A 68 15.08 33.82 8.57
C ALA A 68 14.39 32.43 8.73
N LEU A 69 15.03 31.48 9.43
CA LEU A 69 14.44 30.17 9.71
C LEU A 69 13.23 30.29 10.64
N VAL A 70 13.30 31.11 11.68
CA VAL A 70 12.16 31.34 12.61
C VAL A 70 10.99 32.01 11.88
N LEU A 71 11.26 33.03 11.07
CA LEU A 71 10.23 33.70 10.28
C LEU A 71 9.64 32.76 9.23
N GLY A 72 10.48 31.95 8.58
CA GLY A 72 10.03 30.93 7.64
C GLY A 72 9.17 29.85 8.29
N ALA A 73 9.56 29.38 9.47
CA ALA A 73 8.76 28.43 10.24
C ALA A 73 7.41 29.05 10.66
N GLY A 74 7.40 30.31 11.08
CA GLY A 74 6.14 31.03 11.41
C GLY A 74 5.26 31.26 10.17
N TYR A 75 5.85 31.44 9.01
CA TYR A 75 5.11 31.55 7.75
C TYR A 75 4.49 30.19 7.38
N VAL A 76 5.27 29.12 7.42
CA VAL A 76 4.81 27.75 7.13
C VAL A 76 3.70 27.34 8.10
N TRP A 77 3.85 27.66 9.39
CA TRP A 77 2.84 27.36 10.41
C TRP A 77 1.47 28.02 10.14
N LYS A 78 1.43 29.12 9.43
CA LYS A 78 0.19 29.83 9.06
C LYS A 78 -0.44 29.33 7.75
N GLN A 79 0.22 28.43 7.05
CA GLN A 79 -0.34 27.84 5.83
C GLN A 79 -1.23 26.66 6.22
N ASP A 80 -2.50 26.72 5.93
CA ASP A 80 -3.45 25.63 6.21
C ASP A 80 -3.05 24.32 5.51
N GLU A 81 -2.45 24.44 4.34
CA GLU A 81 -1.95 23.31 3.54
C GLU A 81 -0.68 22.65 4.12
N ALA A 82 0.07 23.33 4.99
CA ALA A 82 1.35 22.80 5.48
C ALA A 82 1.20 21.56 6.35
N ALA A 83 0.17 21.52 7.17
CA ALA A 83 -0.17 20.36 7.98
C ALA A 83 -0.62 19.20 7.10
N GLU A 84 -1.49 19.46 6.12
CA GLU A 84 -1.99 18.46 5.16
C GLU A 84 -0.84 17.86 4.33
N GLN A 85 0.06 18.69 3.80
CA GLN A 85 1.24 18.24 3.06
C GLN A 85 2.22 17.43 3.93
N LEU A 86 2.40 17.80 5.20
CA LEU A 86 3.22 17.03 6.14
C LEU A 86 2.60 15.67 6.44
N PHE A 87 1.29 15.62 6.68
CA PHE A 87 0.57 14.36 6.86
C PHE A 87 0.63 13.51 5.59
N GLY A 88 0.45 14.09 4.41
CA GLY A 88 0.61 13.41 3.13
C GLY A 88 2.01 12.80 2.95
N LEU A 89 3.07 13.53 3.32
CA LEU A 89 4.44 13.02 3.32
C LEU A 89 4.60 11.82 4.28
N LEU A 90 4.16 11.97 5.53
CA LEU A 90 4.24 10.89 6.53
C LEU A 90 3.45 9.66 6.09
N TYR A 91 2.27 9.85 5.53
CA TYR A 91 1.46 8.78 4.99
C TYR A 91 2.18 8.00 3.88
N ARG A 92 2.73 8.70 2.89
CA ARG A 92 3.45 8.06 1.79
C ARG A 92 4.71 7.35 2.27
N MET A 93 5.48 7.96 3.16
CA MET A 93 6.64 7.30 3.76
C MET A 93 6.21 6.04 4.54
N THR A 94 5.19 6.15 5.39
CA THR A 94 4.68 4.99 6.14
C THR A 94 4.08 3.93 5.22
N SER A 95 3.44 4.29 4.12
CA SER A 95 2.91 3.33 3.14
C SER A 95 4.02 2.57 2.40
N VAL A 96 5.16 3.21 2.12
CA VAL A 96 6.34 2.54 1.55
C VAL A 96 6.99 1.62 2.59
N TYR A 97 7.12 2.09 3.85
CA TYR A 97 7.61 1.26 4.94
C TYR A 97 6.67 0.08 5.22
N SER A 98 5.37 0.29 5.28
CA SER A 98 4.42 -0.78 5.52
C SER A 98 4.49 -1.84 4.43
N ARG A 99 4.66 -1.46 3.17
CA ARG A 99 4.91 -2.41 2.08
C ARG A 99 6.21 -3.18 2.24
N ALA A 100 7.31 -2.50 2.63
CA ALA A 100 8.61 -3.13 2.82
C ALA A 100 8.64 -4.11 4.02
N TYR A 101 7.91 -3.79 5.08
CA TYR A 101 7.85 -4.58 6.31
C TYR A 101 6.57 -5.42 6.42
N GLY A 102 5.66 -5.30 5.46
CA GLY A 102 4.37 -5.98 5.50
C GLY A 102 3.46 -5.50 6.63
N TRP A 103 3.57 -4.24 7.01
CA TRP A 103 2.64 -3.59 7.92
C TRP A 103 1.49 -2.99 7.11
N ASP A 104 0.30 -2.93 7.70
CA ASP A 104 -0.78 -2.20 7.05
C ASP A 104 -0.45 -0.71 6.98
N PRO A 105 -0.59 -0.08 5.80
CA PRO A 105 -0.38 1.34 5.68
C PRO A 105 -1.43 2.06 6.55
N VAL A 106 -0.98 2.98 7.36
CA VAL A 106 -1.88 3.93 8.02
C VAL A 106 -2.63 4.68 6.91
N GLN A 107 -3.91 4.40 6.74
CA GLN A 107 -4.74 5.10 5.77
C GLN A 107 -5.08 6.47 6.33
N LEU A 108 -4.30 7.47 5.97
CA LEU A 108 -4.69 8.86 6.07
C LEU A 108 -5.44 9.20 4.78
N SER A 109 -6.54 9.93 4.90
CA SER A 109 -7.44 10.28 3.80
C SER A 109 -6.70 10.57 2.48
N ASP A 110 -7.24 10.08 1.39
CA ASP A 110 -6.71 10.13 0.01
C ASP A 110 -6.67 11.54 -0.61
N GLY A 111 -6.41 12.56 0.17
CA GLY A 111 -5.94 13.83 -0.33
C GLY A 111 -4.50 13.61 -0.81
N ALA A 112 -4.30 13.47 -2.11
CA ALA A 112 -2.98 13.50 -2.73
C ALA A 112 -2.38 14.92 -2.63
N ALA A 113 -2.26 15.44 -1.41
CA ALA A 113 -1.64 16.73 -1.18
C ALA A 113 -0.20 16.64 -1.66
N ALA A 114 0.16 17.55 -2.55
CA ALA A 114 1.54 17.72 -2.97
C ALA A 114 2.41 17.98 -1.74
N VAL A 115 3.69 17.57 -1.78
CA VAL A 115 4.60 17.69 -0.62
C VAL A 115 5.66 18.79 -0.83
N ASP A 116 5.31 19.82 -1.58
CA ASP A 116 6.24 20.93 -1.92
C ASP A 116 6.81 21.63 -0.68
N ILE A 117 5.96 21.91 0.31
CA ILE A 117 6.36 22.63 1.54
C ILE A 117 7.36 21.80 2.37
N PRO A 118 7.09 20.55 2.76
CA PRO A 118 8.05 19.73 3.48
C PRO A 118 9.38 19.55 2.73
N MET A 119 9.34 19.37 1.41
CA MET A 119 10.55 19.22 0.60
C MET A 119 11.35 20.50 0.52
N ALA A 120 10.70 21.65 0.40
CA ALA A 120 11.35 22.95 0.46
C ALA A 120 12.01 23.19 1.83
N VAL A 121 11.32 22.87 2.92
CA VAL A 121 11.86 22.98 4.29
C VAL A 121 13.10 22.10 4.45
N LEU A 122 13.05 20.84 4.02
CA LEU A 122 14.19 19.93 4.04
C LEU A 122 15.39 20.53 3.27
N GLY A 123 15.15 21.04 2.06
CA GLY A 123 16.17 21.67 1.23
C GLY A 123 16.80 22.92 1.87
N VAL A 124 15.98 23.76 2.52
CA VAL A 124 16.46 24.96 3.24
C VAL A 124 17.33 24.57 4.44
N LEU A 125 16.91 23.58 5.24
CA LEU A 125 17.66 23.10 6.41
C LEU A 125 19.01 22.50 6.00
N LEU A 126 19.03 21.68 4.95
CA LEU A 126 20.27 21.11 4.41
C LEU A 126 21.18 22.19 3.86
N SER A 127 20.64 23.17 3.13
CA SER A 127 21.40 24.30 2.62
C SER A 127 22.05 25.13 3.74
N ALA A 128 21.31 25.36 4.83
CA ALA A 128 21.84 26.05 6.01
C ALA A 128 22.96 25.23 6.70
N ALA A 129 22.75 23.94 6.90
CA ALA A 129 23.74 23.06 7.55
C ALA A 129 25.05 22.96 6.76
N VAL A 130 24.97 22.78 5.43
CA VAL A 130 26.15 22.69 4.57
C VAL A 130 26.90 24.01 4.50
N THR A 131 26.18 25.11 4.26
CA THR A 131 26.82 26.46 4.18
C THR A 131 27.41 26.87 5.51
N TRP A 132 26.76 26.57 6.63
CA TRP A 132 27.29 26.83 7.97
C TRP A 132 28.61 26.06 8.19
N SER A 133 28.62 24.75 7.86
CA SER A 133 29.81 23.90 7.98
C SER A 133 30.98 24.43 7.14
N VAL A 134 30.75 24.80 5.88
CA VAL A 134 31.77 25.28 4.97
C VAL A 134 32.30 26.67 5.36
N CYS A 135 31.38 27.62 5.64
CA CYS A 135 31.76 29.01 5.95
C CYS A 135 32.41 29.16 7.34
N ARG A 136 31.94 28.34 8.33
CA ARG A 136 32.48 28.39 9.70
C ARG A 136 33.57 27.35 9.97
N LYS A 137 33.96 26.58 8.97
CA LYS A 137 35.05 25.59 9.04
C LYS A 137 34.79 24.48 10.07
N LEU A 138 33.53 24.06 10.27
CA LEU A 138 33.14 23.09 11.31
C LEU A 138 33.41 21.63 10.91
N GLY A 139 33.59 21.34 9.65
CA GLY A 139 33.78 19.98 9.15
C GLY A 139 32.54 19.38 8.52
N ALA A 140 32.68 18.16 8.00
CA ALA A 140 31.66 17.54 7.17
C ALA A 140 30.65 16.68 7.95
N VAL A 141 30.87 16.38 9.24
CA VAL A 141 30.09 15.38 9.98
C VAL A 141 28.61 15.72 10.02
N LEU A 142 28.26 16.94 10.44
CA LEU A 142 26.85 17.35 10.53
C LEU A 142 26.12 17.34 9.18
N PRO A 143 26.64 17.98 8.11
CA PRO A 143 26.00 17.91 6.80
C PRO A 143 25.88 16.49 6.24
N VAL A 144 26.91 15.66 6.43
CA VAL A 144 26.91 14.26 5.98
C VAL A 144 25.82 13.48 6.70
N ALA A 145 25.78 13.55 8.03
CA ALA A 145 24.74 12.87 8.81
C ALA A 145 23.33 13.32 8.42
N ALA A 146 23.11 14.65 8.34
CA ALA A 146 21.83 15.22 7.97
C ALA A 146 21.35 14.80 6.56
N SER A 147 22.29 14.60 5.62
CA SER A 147 21.97 14.21 4.24
C SER A 147 21.83 12.70 4.05
N LEU A 148 22.55 11.90 4.86
CA LEU A 148 22.48 10.45 4.77
C LEU A 148 21.25 9.86 5.47
N ILE A 149 20.67 10.53 6.45
CA ILE A 149 19.44 10.05 7.11
C ILE A 149 18.31 9.82 6.10
N PRO A 150 17.90 10.80 5.26
CA PRO A 150 16.88 10.58 4.24
C PRO A 150 17.27 9.49 3.23
N LEU A 151 18.54 9.44 2.82
CA LEU A 151 19.02 8.43 1.89
C LEU A 151 18.99 7.01 2.49
N SER A 152 19.39 6.86 3.76
CA SER A 152 19.33 5.56 4.45
C SER A 152 17.88 5.10 4.61
N ALA A 153 16.97 6.01 4.84
CA ALA A 153 15.55 5.68 4.90
C ALA A 153 15.05 5.07 3.59
N CYS A 154 15.45 5.62 2.43
CA CYS A 154 15.08 5.06 1.14
C CYS A 154 15.78 3.72 0.84
N MET A 155 17.11 3.68 0.94
CA MET A 155 17.91 2.58 0.38
C MET A 155 18.12 1.41 1.34
N VAL A 156 18.15 1.67 2.64
CA VAL A 156 18.47 0.63 3.64
C VAL A 156 17.20 0.03 4.22
N VAL A 157 16.19 0.85 4.42
CA VAL A 157 14.98 0.43 5.13
C VAL A 157 13.90 -0.07 4.16
N THR A 158 13.75 0.55 2.99
CA THR A 158 12.62 0.28 2.09
C THR A 158 12.99 -0.37 0.75
N ASP A 159 14.26 -0.59 0.46
CA ASP A 159 14.73 -1.13 -0.82
C ASP A 159 14.38 -0.27 -2.06
N THR A 160 13.88 0.93 -1.85
CA THR A 160 13.61 1.85 -2.95
C THR A 160 14.90 2.52 -3.39
N VAL A 161 15.15 2.54 -4.70
CA VAL A 161 16.35 3.13 -5.27
C VAL A 161 16.01 4.49 -5.85
N PRO A 162 16.58 5.59 -5.30
CA PRO A 162 16.38 6.92 -5.86
C PRO A 162 16.96 7.04 -7.28
N ASP A 163 16.41 7.96 -8.08
CA ASP A 163 16.91 8.23 -9.42
C ASP A 163 18.39 8.57 -9.42
N VAL A 164 19.13 8.01 -10.38
CA VAL A 164 20.58 8.14 -10.52
C VAL A 164 21.05 9.60 -10.51
N GLN A 165 20.32 10.50 -11.15
CA GLN A 165 20.67 11.92 -11.23
C GLN A 165 20.75 12.60 -9.87
N TYR A 166 19.81 12.31 -8.97
CA TYR A 166 19.78 12.88 -7.64
C TYR A 166 20.81 12.24 -6.72
N LEU A 167 20.93 10.93 -6.81
CA LEU A 167 21.94 10.17 -6.07
C LEU A 167 23.36 10.61 -6.47
N PHE A 168 23.61 10.85 -7.77
CA PHE A 168 24.87 11.39 -8.27
C PHE A 168 25.17 12.77 -7.68
N CYS A 169 24.22 13.70 -7.73
CA CYS A 169 24.41 15.05 -7.18
C CYS A 169 24.70 15.03 -5.68
N LEU A 170 23.99 14.21 -4.92
CA LEU A 170 24.17 14.05 -3.48
C LEU A 170 25.56 13.48 -3.16
N LEU A 171 25.90 12.32 -3.73
CA LEU A 171 27.19 11.66 -3.47
C LEU A 171 28.37 12.51 -3.93
N PHE A 172 28.28 13.14 -5.10
CA PHE A 172 29.31 14.05 -5.59
C PHE A 172 29.54 15.22 -4.61
N GLY A 173 28.47 15.88 -4.18
CA GLY A 173 28.55 16.97 -3.20
C GLY A 173 29.18 16.53 -1.87
N LEU A 174 28.77 15.37 -1.35
CA LEU A 174 29.29 14.81 -0.10
C LEU A 174 30.75 14.38 -0.22
N ILE A 175 31.18 13.74 -1.31
CA ILE A 175 32.57 13.36 -1.56
C ILE A 175 33.44 14.60 -1.56
N ILE A 176 33.08 15.62 -2.31
CA ILE A 176 33.83 16.89 -2.36
C ILE A 176 33.89 17.56 -0.98
N LEU A 177 32.79 17.59 -0.26
CA LEU A 177 32.72 18.15 1.09
C LEU A 177 33.66 17.42 2.05
N ILE A 178 33.64 16.10 2.05
CA ILE A 178 34.49 15.26 2.92
C ILE A 178 35.97 15.45 2.59
N LEU A 179 36.33 15.28 1.32
CA LEU A 179 37.73 15.40 0.86
C LEU A 179 38.36 16.76 1.20
N THR A 180 37.56 17.82 1.12
CA THR A 180 38.06 19.18 1.28
C THR A 180 37.93 19.74 2.69
N SER A 181 37.10 19.14 3.54
CA SER A 181 36.73 19.65 4.87
C SER A 181 37.96 19.84 5.78
N ARG A 182 38.87 18.85 5.83
CA ARG A 182 40.08 18.91 6.67
C ARG A 182 41.03 20.01 6.25
N VAL A 183 41.29 20.13 4.95
CA VAL A 183 42.17 21.18 4.39
C VAL A 183 41.55 22.58 4.57
N ARG A 184 40.21 22.68 4.40
CA ARG A 184 39.47 23.92 4.57
C ARG A 184 39.48 24.41 6.02
N ARG A 185 39.49 23.51 7.00
CA ARG A 185 39.63 23.87 8.41
C ARG A 185 40.98 24.61 8.68
N GLN A 186 42.05 24.14 8.07
CA GLN A 186 43.38 24.75 8.21
C GLN A 186 43.51 26.02 7.38
N SER A 187 43.13 25.98 6.11
CA SER A 187 43.23 27.10 5.17
C SER A 187 42.07 27.09 4.17
N ALA A 188 41.14 28.06 4.29
CA ALA A 188 40.04 28.18 3.36
C ALA A 188 40.46 28.35 1.89
N PRO A 189 41.51 29.16 1.55
CA PRO A 189 41.97 29.26 0.17
C PRO A 189 42.50 27.95 -0.41
N GLN A 190 43.23 27.17 0.40
CA GLN A 190 43.71 25.85 -0.03
C GLN A 190 42.59 24.85 -0.20
N GLY A 191 41.61 24.84 0.72
CA GLY A 191 40.42 24.04 0.61
C GLY A 191 39.58 24.36 -0.64
N ASN A 192 39.45 25.66 -0.97
CA ASN A 192 38.76 26.10 -2.18
C ASN A 192 39.48 25.65 -3.46
N ARG A 193 40.82 25.75 -3.47
CA ARG A 193 41.64 25.28 -4.59
C ARG A 193 41.55 23.77 -4.76
N LEU A 194 41.57 23.02 -3.65
CA LEU A 194 41.40 21.59 -3.67
C LEU A 194 39.98 21.19 -4.19
N THR A 195 38.95 21.92 -3.79
CA THR A 195 37.58 21.70 -4.34
C THR A 195 37.55 21.82 -5.85
N ALA A 196 38.15 22.89 -6.40
CA ALA A 196 38.20 23.10 -7.85
C ALA A 196 39.04 22.02 -8.59
N MET A 197 40.12 21.55 -7.97
CA MET A 197 40.97 20.49 -8.56
C MET A 197 40.34 19.10 -8.46
N ALA A 198 39.62 18.82 -7.38
CA ALA A 198 39.04 17.51 -7.13
C ALA A 198 37.68 17.32 -7.85
N ALA A 199 37.01 18.38 -8.27
CA ALA A 199 35.65 18.32 -8.83
C ALA A 199 35.55 17.39 -10.07
N ILE A 200 36.44 17.62 -11.07
CA ILE A 200 36.40 16.83 -12.30
C ILE A 200 36.80 15.37 -12.06
N PRO A 201 37.90 15.04 -11.38
CA PRO A 201 38.27 13.67 -11.10
C PRO A 201 37.19 12.93 -10.27
N ALA A 202 36.60 13.59 -9.28
CA ALA A 202 35.53 13.00 -8.47
C ALA A 202 34.26 12.73 -9.28
N ALA A 203 33.87 13.65 -10.16
CA ALA A 203 32.73 13.46 -11.05
C ALA A 203 32.95 12.28 -12.01
N LEU A 204 34.14 12.19 -12.63
CA LEU A 204 34.50 11.11 -13.53
C LEU A 204 34.56 9.77 -12.81
N ALA A 205 35.14 9.70 -11.61
CA ALA A 205 35.22 8.50 -10.82
C ALA A 205 33.82 8.01 -10.40
N LEU A 206 32.95 8.94 -9.99
CA LEU A 206 31.58 8.61 -9.62
C LEU A 206 30.75 8.17 -10.84
N ALA A 207 30.90 8.84 -11.99
CA ALA A 207 30.25 8.42 -13.23
C ALA A 207 30.71 7.01 -13.68
N ALA A 208 32.01 6.72 -13.59
CA ALA A 208 32.53 5.40 -13.88
C ALA A 208 31.98 4.33 -12.91
N LEU A 209 31.78 4.68 -11.64
CA LEU A 209 31.16 3.79 -10.66
C LEU A 209 29.71 3.46 -11.03
N PHE A 210 28.91 4.46 -11.40
CA PHE A 210 27.52 4.25 -11.83
C PHE A 210 27.42 3.46 -13.14
N LEU A 211 28.38 3.61 -14.05
CA LEU A 211 28.45 2.80 -15.27
C LEU A 211 28.86 1.34 -14.98
N ALA A 212 29.76 1.13 -14.02
CA ALA A 212 30.20 -0.22 -13.62
C ALA A 212 29.15 -0.97 -12.78
N PHE A 213 28.32 -0.24 -12.06
CA PHE A 213 27.24 -0.76 -11.21
C PHE A 213 25.94 -0.07 -11.62
N PRO A 214 25.27 -0.50 -12.69
CA PRO A 214 24.02 0.09 -13.11
C PRO A 214 22.93 -0.14 -12.05
N GLN A 215 21.98 0.77 -11.98
CA GLN A 215 20.93 0.79 -10.95
C GLN A 215 20.13 -0.52 -10.89
N GLU A 216 19.92 -1.17 -12.02
CA GLU A 216 19.26 -2.47 -12.15
C GLU A 216 19.98 -3.60 -11.38
N SER A 217 21.28 -3.43 -11.08
CA SER A 217 22.06 -4.39 -10.29
C SER A 217 21.98 -4.17 -8.78
N TYR A 218 21.30 -3.13 -8.33
CA TYR A 218 21.07 -2.85 -6.90
C TYR A 218 19.96 -3.76 -6.36
N VAL A 219 20.16 -5.05 -6.51
CA VAL A 219 19.26 -6.05 -5.93
C VAL A 219 19.27 -5.90 -4.42
N ASN A 220 18.09 -5.89 -3.87
CA ASN A 220 17.84 -5.84 -2.44
C ASN A 220 18.71 -6.85 -1.66
N ARG A 221 19.62 -6.34 -0.83
CA ARG A 221 20.43 -7.11 0.11
C ARG A 221 20.16 -6.72 1.56
N SER A 222 19.12 -5.96 1.79
CA SER A 222 18.79 -5.44 3.11
C SER A 222 17.91 -6.39 3.94
N GLU A 223 17.55 -7.59 3.43
CA GLU A 223 16.72 -8.55 4.17
C GLU A 223 17.27 -8.81 5.58
N ALA A 224 18.58 -9.10 5.70
CA ALA A 224 19.20 -9.32 7.01
C ALA A 224 19.11 -8.09 7.92
N THR A 225 19.24 -6.88 7.37
CA THR A 225 19.12 -5.63 8.13
C THR A 225 17.67 -5.38 8.52
N ARG A 226 16.74 -5.62 7.61
CA ARG A 226 15.30 -5.54 7.85
C ARG A 226 14.87 -6.52 8.93
N ASP A 227 15.29 -7.79 8.83
CA ASP A 227 14.98 -8.82 9.82
C ASP A 227 15.59 -8.50 11.19
N ALA A 228 16.80 -7.92 11.23
CA ALA A 228 17.40 -7.43 12.47
C ALA A 228 16.62 -6.26 13.08
N ILE A 229 16.11 -5.32 12.28
CA ILE A 229 15.26 -4.23 12.73
C ILE A 229 13.93 -4.77 13.25
N LEU A 230 13.30 -5.69 12.53
CA LEU A 230 12.04 -6.33 12.94
C LEU A 230 12.22 -7.11 14.24
N SER A 231 13.29 -7.92 14.38
CA SER A 231 13.58 -8.65 15.60
C SER A 231 13.87 -7.73 16.78
N TRP A 232 14.53 -6.59 16.54
CA TRP A 232 14.75 -5.57 17.55
C TRP A 232 13.42 -4.94 18.01
N PHE A 233 12.53 -4.58 17.11
CA PHE A 233 11.19 -4.08 17.47
C PHE A 233 10.37 -5.12 18.22
N GLN A 234 10.43 -6.39 17.84
CA GLN A 234 9.76 -7.48 18.54
C GLN A 234 10.34 -7.75 19.93
N SER A 235 11.61 -7.38 20.19
CA SER A 235 12.27 -7.52 21.48
C SER A 235 11.97 -6.37 22.46
N ILE A 236 11.28 -5.32 22.01
CA ILE A 236 10.83 -4.24 22.89
C ILE A 236 9.82 -4.83 23.88
N PRO A 237 10.04 -4.71 25.22
CA PRO A 237 9.14 -5.25 26.22
C PRO A 237 7.70 -4.83 25.96
N GLU A 238 6.77 -5.76 26.06
CA GLU A 238 5.35 -5.60 25.74
C GLU A 238 4.71 -4.36 26.38
N LYS A 239 5.15 -3.99 27.59
CA LYS A 239 4.73 -2.77 28.31
C LYS A 239 5.14 -1.46 27.62
N VAL A 240 6.27 -1.44 26.90
CA VAL A 240 6.69 -0.25 26.13
C VAL A 240 5.91 -0.21 24.82
N ALA A 241 5.68 -1.36 24.20
CA ALA A 241 4.85 -1.48 23.02
C ALA A 241 3.38 -1.09 23.31
N GLU A 242 2.87 -1.45 24.48
CA GLU A 242 1.52 -1.09 24.92
C GLU A 242 1.39 0.42 25.21
N ASN A 243 2.40 1.05 25.82
CA ASN A 243 2.42 2.51 26.02
C ASN A 243 2.58 3.27 24.68
N VAL A 244 3.39 2.77 23.75
CA VAL A 244 3.52 3.33 22.39
C VAL A 244 2.23 3.14 21.59
N ARG A 245 1.55 1.99 21.74
CA ARG A 245 0.21 1.76 21.15
C ARG A 245 -0.87 2.67 21.73
N GLN A 246 -0.80 3.04 23.01
CA GLN A 246 -1.74 3.96 23.64
C GLN A 246 -1.51 5.44 23.24
N GLU A 247 -0.27 5.85 22.93
CA GLU A 247 0.02 7.23 22.50
C GLU A 247 -0.05 7.42 20.96
N VAL A 248 0.09 6.34 20.18
CA VAL A 248 -0.10 6.35 18.73
C VAL A 248 -1.40 5.65 18.38
N THR A 249 -2.50 6.11 18.96
CA THR A 249 -3.82 5.85 18.40
C THR A 249 -4.01 6.80 17.22
N VAL A 250 -3.31 6.52 16.12
CA VAL A 250 -3.62 7.18 14.85
C VAL A 250 -4.96 6.64 14.40
N SER A 251 -5.94 7.51 14.39
CA SER A 251 -7.26 7.27 13.82
C SER A 251 -7.11 6.81 12.38
N VAL A 252 -7.34 5.55 12.12
CA VAL A 252 -7.43 5.03 10.76
C VAL A 252 -8.88 5.18 10.33
N PRO A 253 -9.22 6.03 9.36
CA PRO A 253 -10.52 5.96 8.73
C PRO A 253 -10.59 4.60 8.03
N ALA A 254 -11.46 3.74 8.52
CA ALA A 254 -11.64 2.43 7.96
C ALA A 254 -12.60 2.50 6.77
N GLN A 255 -12.10 2.95 5.68
CA GLN A 255 -12.71 2.73 4.39
C GLN A 255 -11.81 1.77 3.63
N GLU A 256 -12.37 0.65 3.18
CA GLU A 256 -11.68 -0.18 2.20
C GLU A 256 -11.29 0.73 1.03
N PRO A 257 -10.07 0.63 0.50
CA PRO A 257 -9.63 1.56 -0.53
C PRO A 257 -10.52 1.47 -1.77
N ASP A 258 -10.89 2.60 -2.37
CA ASP A 258 -11.66 2.65 -3.62
C ASP A 258 -10.92 1.99 -4.80
N HIS A 259 -9.68 1.57 -4.60
CA HIS A 259 -8.86 0.89 -5.60
C HIS A 259 -7.88 -0.09 -4.96
N VAL A 260 -7.65 -1.21 -5.64
CA VAL A 260 -6.63 -2.22 -5.28
C VAL A 260 -5.56 -2.24 -6.37
N ARG A 261 -4.36 -1.77 -6.06
CA ARG A 261 -3.20 -1.77 -6.96
C ARG A 261 -2.51 -3.11 -6.95
N LEU A 262 -2.67 -3.89 -7.99
CA LEU A 262 -2.18 -5.25 -8.09
C LEU A 262 -0.66 -5.33 -8.34
N ALA A 263 -0.11 -4.43 -9.14
CA ALA A 263 1.32 -4.39 -9.45
C ALA A 263 2.22 -4.19 -8.21
N SER A 264 1.68 -3.60 -7.15
CA SER A 264 2.41 -3.38 -5.90
C SER A 264 2.32 -4.54 -4.90
N LEU A 265 1.58 -5.60 -5.23
CA LEU A 265 1.41 -6.75 -4.36
C LEU A 265 2.75 -7.48 -4.18
N GLY A 266 3.05 -7.81 -2.94
CA GLY A 266 4.23 -8.53 -2.54
C GLY A 266 3.93 -9.37 -1.31
N ARG A 267 4.92 -9.57 -0.43
CA ARG A 267 4.74 -10.29 0.82
C ARG A 267 3.58 -9.72 1.64
N ARG A 268 2.62 -10.57 1.99
CA ARG A 268 1.55 -10.25 2.93
C ARG A 268 1.95 -10.67 4.34
N THR A 269 1.86 -9.75 5.28
CA THR A 269 2.00 -10.04 6.72
C THR A 269 0.63 -10.06 7.36
N GLU A 270 0.40 -11.01 8.22
CA GLU A 270 -0.84 -11.16 8.97
C GLU A 270 -0.66 -10.55 10.36
N SER A 271 -1.46 -9.52 10.67
CA SER A 271 -1.50 -8.91 11.99
C SER A 271 -2.48 -9.65 12.92
N PRO A 272 -2.12 -9.90 14.18
CA PRO A 272 -3.03 -10.47 15.17
C PRO A 272 -4.00 -9.44 15.78
N ILE A 273 -4.03 -8.21 15.28
CA ILE A 273 -4.88 -7.14 15.82
C ILE A 273 -6.35 -7.47 15.52
N THR A 274 -7.19 -7.49 16.55
CA THR A 274 -8.64 -7.67 16.39
C THR A 274 -9.24 -6.43 15.72
N VAL A 275 -9.92 -6.63 14.60
CA VAL A 275 -10.60 -5.58 13.82
C VAL A 275 -12.09 -5.54 14.09
N MET A 276 -12.68 -6.69 14.41
CA MET A 276 -14.08 -6.79 14.79
C MET A 276 -14.34 -8.04 15.62
N GLU A 277 -15.44 -8.04 16.34
CA GLU A 277 -16.00 -9.20 17.02
C GLU A 277 -17.31 -9.61 16.34
N VAL A 278 -17.44 -10.88 16.02
CA VAL A 278 -18.62 -11.42 15.33
C VAL A 278 -19.28 -12.49 16.20
N THR A 279 -20.56 -12.33 16.47
CA THR A 279 -21.37 -13.36 17.14
C THR A 279 -22.47 -13.78 16.20
N ALA A 280 -22.60 -15.06 15.96
CA ALA A 280 -23.64 -15.62 15.10
C ALA A 280 -24.37 -16.77 15.78
N GLU A 281 -25.67 -16.85 15.58
CA GLU A 281 -26.47 -18.02 15.98
C GLU A 281 -26.26 -19.22 15.04
N ILE A 282 -25.58 -18.99 13.92
CA ILE A 282 -25.28 -19.99 12.90
C ILE A 282 -23.80 -20.36 13.01
N GLY A 283 -23.51 -21.66 13.12
CA GLY A 283 -22.14 -22.15 13.06
C GLY A 283 -21.67 -22.38 11.63
N GLY A 284 -20.39 -22.17 11.38
CA GLY A 284 -19.79 -22.41 10.07
C GLY A 284 -18.84 -21.29 9.64
N THR A 285 -18.67 -21.15 8.34
CA THR A 285 -17.82 -20.09 7.77
C THR A 285 -18.69 -18.98 7.19
N LEU A 286 -18.50 -17.76 7.69
CA LEU A 286 -19.16 -16.56 7.18
C LEU A 286 -18.19 -15.76 6.30
N TYR A 287 -18.63 -15.40 5.11
CA TYR A 287 -18.02 -14.38 4.28
C TYR A 287 -18.65 -13.03 4.68
N LEU A 288 -17.83 -12.13 5.16
CA LEU A 288 -18.22 -10.78 5.51
C LEU A 288 -17.69 -9.83 4.44
N ARG A 289 -18.55 -9.45 3.51
CA ARG A 289 -18.21 -8.56 2.40
C ARG A 289 -17.94 -7.13 2.91
N GLY A 290 -16.77 -6.59 2.59
CA GLY A 290 -16.39 -5.21 2.86
C GLY A 290 -16.63 -4.33 1.65
N GLN A 291 -15.87 -4.51 0.59
CA GLN A 291 -15.95 -3.73 -0.65
C GLN A 291 -15.97 -4.63 -1.86
N ASP A 292 -16.79 -4.30 -2.84
CA ASP A 292 -16.80 -4.89 -4.17
C ASP A 292 -16.25 -3.90 -5.20
N TYR A 293 -15.55 -4.43 -6.21
CA TYR A 293 -14.87 -3.66 -7.25
C TYR A 293 -15.34 -4.11 -8.62
N ASP A 294 -15.74 -3.16 -9.43
CA ASP A 294 -16.31 -3.39 -10.76
C ASP A 294 -15.41 -2.93 -11.91
N GLY A 295 -14.51 -1.96 -11.70
CA GLY A 295 -13.55 -1.51 -12.70
C GLY A 295 -12.25 -2.34 -12.66
N TYR A 296 -11.73 -2.72 -13.85
CA TYR A 296 -10.44 -3.41 -14.01
C TYR A 296 -9.69 -2.87 -15.22
N ASP A 297 -8.46 -2.42 -15.02
CA ASP A 297 -7.59 -1.85 -16.06
C ASP A 297 -6.38 -2.73 -16.45
N GLY A 298 -6.30 -3.95 -15.89
CA GLY A 298 -5.16 -4.86 -16.02
C GLY A 298 -4.23 -4.84 -14.80
N MET A 299 -4.17 -3.74 -14.07
CA MET A 299 -3.25 -3.53 -12.95
C MET A 299 -3.91 -3.08 -11.67
N THR A 300 -5.17 -2.64 -11.76
CA THR A 300 -5.89 -2.03 -10.64
C THR A 300 -7.36 -2.43 -10.67
N TRP A 301 -7.89 -2.77 -9.52
CA TRP A 301 -9.32 -2.81 -9.28
C TRP A 301 -9.80 -1.46 -8.78
N THR A 302 -10.94 -0.97 -9.28
CA THR A 302 -11.55 0.30 -8.87
C THR A 302 -13.04 0.14 -8.61
N VAL A 303 -13.58 1.01 -7.77
CA VAL A 303 -15.01 1.13 -7.53
C VAL A 303 -15.55 2.24 -8.44
N SER A 304 -16.40 1.92 -9.41
CA SER A 304 -17.01 2.92 -10.29
C SER A 304 -18.39 3.37 -9.81
N GLN A 305 -19.12 2.50 -9.11
CA GLN A 305 -20.43 2.82 -8.55
C GLN A 305 -20.59 2.14 -7.19
N HIS A 306 -20.91 2.91 -6.16
CA HIS A 306 -21.35 2.35 -4.87
C HIS A 306 -22.78 1.83 -5.01
N ARG A 307 -22.93 0.60 -5.47
CA ARG A 307 -24.21 -0.11 -5.47
C ARG A 307 -24.32 -1.00 -4.25
N THR A 308 -25.08 -0.57 -3.29
CA THR A 308 -25.68 -1.46 -2.27
C THR A 308 -26.91 -2.13 -2.87
N GLU A 309 -26.74 -3.21 -3.59
CA GLU A 309 -27.85 -4.10 -3.89
C GLU A 309 -27.97 -5.10 -2.77
N ASP A 310 -28.91 -4.85 -1.88
CA ASP A 310 -29.29 -5.78 -0.81
C ASP A 310 -30.15 -6.88 -1.43
N PHE A 311 -29.53 -8.01 -1.74
CA PHE A 311 -30.27 -9.22 -2.08
C PHE A 311 -30.73 -9.89 -0.78
N SER A 312 -32.02 -9.84 -0.51
CA SER A 312 -32.59 -10.61 0.57
C SER A 312 -33.21 -11.91 0.03
N LEU A 313 -32.79 -13.03 0.58
CA LEU A 313 -33.50 -14.27 0.37
C LEU A 313 -34.64 -14.36 1.38
N THR A 314 -35.82 -14.77 0.90
CA THR A 314 -36.95 -15.11 1.76
C THR A 314 -36.81 -16.56 2.21
N GLY A 315 -36.79 -16.81 3.50
CA GLY A 315 -36.73 -18.12 4.12
C GLY A 315 -37.76 -18.21 5.25
N GLU A 316 -37.95 -19.40 5.83
CA GLU A 316 -38.79 -19.61 6.98
C GLU A 316 -38.01 -19.67 8.30
N ASP A 317 -36.70 -20.00 8.25
CA ASP A 317 -35.82 -20.11 9.42
C ASP A 317 -34.64 -19.13 9.28
N TYR A 318 -34.49 -18.28 10.27
CA TYR A 318 -33.48 -17.22 10.30
C TYR A 318 -32.57 -17.34 11.52
N GLY A 319 -31.38 -16.82 11.41
CA GLY A 319 -30.44 -16.65 12.51
C GLY A 319 -29.93 -15.23 12.57
N GLU A 320 -29.52 -14.80 13.74
CA GLU A 320 -28.94 -13.49 13.98
C GLU A 320 -27.41 -13.54 13.85
N VAL A 321 -26.85 -12.49 13.25
CA VAL A 321 -25.41 -12.22 13.18
C VAL A 321 -25.19 -10.81 13.66
N SER A 322 -24.42 -10.64 14.71
CA SER A 322 -24.02 -9.34 15.22
C SER A 322 -22.53 -9.11 14.96
N ILE A 323 -22.20 -7.92 14.49
CA ILE A 323 -20.83 -7.50 14.19
C ILE A 323 -20.55 -6.23 14.97
N ARG A 324 -19.51 -6.28 15.80
CA ARG A 324 -19.01 -5.13 16.54
C ARG A 324 -17.62 -4.79 16.02
N THR A 325 -17.47 -3.65 15.34
CA THR A 325 -16.16 -3.18 14.90
C THR A 325 -15.38 -2.55 16.06
N VAL A 326 -14.08 -2.85 16.11
CA VAL A 326 -13.16 -2.30 17.10
C VAL A 326 -12.31 -1.22 16.41
N GLY A 327 -12.32 0.01 16.97
CA GLY A 327 -11.61 1.16 16.41
C GLY A 327 -12.48 2.00 15.47
N GLU A 328 -11.87 2.96 14.77
CA GLU A 328 -12.54 3.98 13.95
C GLU A 328 -13.03 3.48 12.57
N ARG A 329 -13.31 2.20 12.41
CA ARG A 329 -13.75 1.64 11.14
C ARG A 329 -15.22 1.94 10.90
N ALA A 330 -15.51 2.79 9.92
CA ALA A 330 -16.86 3.13 9.48
C ALA A 330 -17.48 2.10 8.52
N LEU A 331 -16.72 1.07 8.12
CA LEU A 331 -17.20 0.06 7.17
C LEU A 331 -18.18 -0.90 7.83
N LEU A 332 -19.30 -1.06 7.16
CA LEU A 332 -20.29 -2.07 7.50
C LEU A 332 -19.96 -3.33 6.71
N TYR A 333 -19.47 -4.36 7.39
CA TYR A 333 -19.27 -5.67 6.80
C TYR A 333 -20.59 -6.43 6.70
N LEU A 334 -20.91 -6.92 5.50
CA LEU A 334 -22.20 -7.52 5.18
C LEU A 334 -22.06 -9.03 5.05
N PRO A 335 -22.78 -9.84 5.86
CA PRO A 335 -22.98 -11.24 5.55
C PRO A 335 -23.84 -11.37 4.29
N TYR A 336 -23.80 -12.53 3.64
CA TYR A 336 -24.57 -12.75 2.42
C TYR A 336 -26.07 -12.94 2.72
N TYR A 337 -26.89 -12.40 1.83
CA TYR A 337 -28.35 -12.51 1.78
C TYR A 337 -29.08 -12.07 3.06
N PRO A 338 -28.74 -10.91 3.63
CA PRO A 338 -29.43 -10.44 4.81
C PRO A 338 -30.92 -10.17 4.49
N ALA A 339 -31.82 -10.76 5.27
CA ALA A 339 -33.25 -10.49 5.17
C ALA A 339 -33.59 -9.15 5.85
N ARG A 340 -32.82 -8.77 6.87
CA ARG A 340 -32.96 -7.51 7.60
C ARG A 340 -31.62 -7.11 8.21
N SER A 341 -31.34 -5.82 8.26
CA SER A 341 -30.18 -5.25 8.93
C SER A 341 -30.58 -4.09 9.83
N MET A 342 -29.86 -3.92 10.92
CA MET A 342 -29.92 -2.77 11.80
C MET A 342 -28.49 -2.35 12.15
N ALA A 343 -28.17 -1.08 11.99
CA ALA A 343 -26.85 -0.55 12.33
C ALA A 343 -26.97 0.53 13.41
N LEU A 344 -26.15 0.44 14.44
CA LEU A 344 -25.95 1.48 15.45
C LEU A 344 -24.50 1.95 15.33
N ILE A 345 -24.31 3.23 15.08
CA ILE A 345 -23.00 3.86 15.00
C ILE A 345 -22.90 4.85 16.16
N GLY A 346 -21.86 4.74 16.95
CA GLY A 346 -21.64 5.62 18.09
C GLY A 346 -20.15 5.91 18.28
N GLY A 347 -19.85 6.93 19.07
CA GLY A 347 -18.48 7.29 19.39
C GLY A 347 -18.28 8.80 19.45
N ASN A 348 -17.05 9.21 19.70
CA ASN A 348 -16.59 10.60 19.62
C ASN A 348 -15.44 10.68 18.62
N MET A 349 -14.88 11.89 18.40
CA MET A 349 -13.80 12.11 17.43
C MET A 349 -12.54 11.24 17.62
N SER A 350 -12.40 10.57 18.76
CA SER A 350 -11.23 9.75 19.08
C SER A 350 -11.52 8.25 19.16
N ASN A 351 -12.78 7.83 19.12
CA ASN A 351 -13.14 6.42 19.29
C ASN A 351 -14.54 6.17 18.74
N THR A 352 -14.61 5.77 17.49
CA THR A 352 -15.86 5.42 16.81
C THR A 352 -16.03 3.90 16.87
N TRP A 353 -17.23 3.44 17.15
CA TRP A 353 -17.59 2.04 17.07
C TRP A 353 -18.85 1.88 16.24
N ALA A 354 -18.95 0.78 15.53
CA ALA A 354 -20.18 0.39 14.87
C ALA A 354 -20.61 -0.98 15.39
N TYR A 355 -21.90 -1.10 15.66
CA TYR A 355 -22.54 -2.36 15.98
C TYR A 355 -23.63 -2.58 14.94
N THR A 356 -23.60 -3.73 14.29
CA THR A 356 -24.54 -4.08 13.24
C THR A 356 -25.17 -5.44 13.53
N GLU A 357 -26.46 -5.52 13.41
CA GLU A 357 -27.22 -6.78 13.50
C GLU A 357 -27.80 -7.11 12.14
N TYR A 358 -27.66 -8.35 11.74
CA TYR A 358 -28.22 -8.92 10.53
C TYR A 358 -29.07 -10.13 10.86
N VAL A 359 -30.19 -10.25 10.16
CA VAL A 359 -31.01 -11.45 10.16
C VAL A 359 -30.82 -12.13 8.82
N ILE A 360 -30.28 -13.34 8.84
CA ILE A 360 -29.91 -14.10 7.65
C ILE A 360 -30.61 -15.46 7.64
N PRO A 361 -30.94 -16.03 6.47
CA PRO A 361 -31.52 -17.38 6.38
C PRO A 361 -30.53 -18.44 6.89
N ARG A 362 -30.92 -19.30 7.80
CA ARG A 362 -30.03 -20.36 8.33
C ARG A 362 -29.63 -21.38 7.28
N ALA A 363 -30.50 -21.66 6.32
CA ALA A 363 -30.22 -22.57 5.22
C ALA A 363 -29.37 -21.93 4.09
N GLY A 364 -29.14 -20.59 4.12
CA GLY A 364 -28.54 -19.90 3.00
C GLY A 364 -29.37 -20.02 1.73
N LEU A 365 -28.77 -20.49 0.64
CA LEU A 365 -29.51 -20.82 -0.59
C LEU A 365 -30.35 -22.10 -0.42
N PRO A 366 -31.51 -22.22 -1.12
CA PRO A 366 -32.31 -23.45 -1.12
C PRO A 366 -31.49 -24.66 -1.54
N ASP A 367 -31.72 -25.83 -0.95
CA ASP A 367 -30.94 -27.05 -1.23
C ASP A 367 -30.90 -27.45 -2.72
N ASP A 368 -31.90 -27.05 -3.50
CA ASP A 368 -32.01 -27.33 -4.94
C ASP A 368 -31.46 -26.22 -5.84
N TRP A 369 -30.84 -25.19 -5.25
CA TRP A 369 -30.38 -23.98 -6.00
C TRP A 369 -29.51 -24.33 -7.21
N ARG A 370 -28.59 -25.27 -7.05
CA ARG A 370 -27.66 -25.66 -8.12
C ARG A 370 -28.38 -26.32 -9.29
N ALA A 371 -29.32 -27.23 -8.99
CA ALA A 371 -30.13 -27.86 -10.00
C ALA A 371 -31.01 -26.85 -10.76
N ARG A 372 -31.57 -25.88 -10.05
CA ARG A 372 -32.37 -24.78 -10.63
C ARG A 372 -31.52 -23.89 -11.51
N ALA A 373 -30.31 -23.52 -11.08
CA ALA A 373 -29.39 -22.71 -11.86
C ALA A 373 -28.92 -23.42 -13.15
N ILE A 374 -28.70 -24.75 -13.10
CA ILE A 374 -28.28 -25.51 -14.29
C ILE A 374 -29.44 -25.74 -15.26
N SER A 375 -30.66 -26.00 -14.77
CA SER A 375 -31.83 -26.32 -15.61
C SER A 375 -32.63 -25.09 -16.05
N GLY A 376 -32.40 -23.96 -15.43
CA GLY A 376 -33.14 -22.74 -15.72
C GLY A 376 -32.72 -22.06 -17.03
N THR A 377 -33.62 -21.22 -17.56
CA THR A 377 -33.32 -20.41 -18.73
C THR A 377 -32.73 -19.05 -18.25
N ALA A 378 -31.45 -18.88 -18.46
CA ALA A 378 -30.79 -17.63 -18.09
C ALA A 378 -31.17 -16.47 -19.01
N THR A 379 -31.42 -15.30 -18.43
CA THR A 379 -31.48 -14.06 -19.20
C THR A 379 -30.07 -13.70 -19.67
N PRO A 380 -29.88 -13.34 -20.95
CA PRO A 380 -28.59 -12.90 -21.44
C PRO A 380 -28.09 -11.68 -20.62
N PRO A 381 -26.80 -11.61 -20.32
CA PRO A 381 -26.24 -10.47 -19.58
C PRO A 381 -26.33 -9.19 -20.42
N ASP A 382 -26.42 -8.04 -19.75
CA ASP A 382 -26.23 -6.75 -20.42
C ASP A 382 -24.77 -6.59 -20.83
N LEU A 383 -24.51 -6.59 -22.13
CA LEU A 383 -23.14 -6.48 -22.66
C LEU A 383 -22.44 -5.15 -22.30
N ASN A 384 -23.19 -4.13 -21.86
CA ASN A 384 -22.66 -2.87 -21.36
C ASN A 384 -22.46 -2.86 -19.84
N SER A 385 -22.70 -3.97 -19.16
CA SER A 385 -22.52 -4.08 -17.73
C SER A 385 -21.07 -3.82 -17.33
N PRO A 386 -20.79 -2.97 -16.34
CA PRO A 386 -19.44 -2.76 -15.83
C PRO A 386 -18.82 -4.06 -15.27
N TYR A 387 -19.67 -4.99 -14.86
CA TYR A 387 -19.26 -6.31 -14.35
C TYR A 387 -18.78 -7.29 -15.43
N LEU A 388 -18.85 -6.89 -16.72
CA LEU A 388 -18.26 -7.60 -17.86
C LEU A 388 -17.04 -6.87 -18.43
N ALA A 389 -16.78 -5.63 -18.00
CA ALA A 389 -15.73 -4.81 -18.58
C ALA A 389 -14.33 -5.39 -18.34
N LEU A 390 -13.55 -5.50 -19.41
CA LEU A 390 -12.13 -5.90 -19.43
C LEU A 390 -11.41 -5.13 -20.52
N PRO A 391 -10.11 -4.83 -20.37
CA PRO A 391 -9.28 -4.38 -21.48
C PRO A 391 -9.32 -5.37 -22.65
N ASP A 392 -9.35 -4.89 -23.89
CA ASP A 392 -9.50 -5.77 -25.08
C ASP A 392 -8.41 -6.83 -25.18
N ALA A 393 -7.16 -6.49 -24.88
CA ALA A 393 -6.04 -7.42 -24.90
C ALA A 393 -6.19 -8.52 -23.83
N THR A 394 -6.63 -8.16 -22.63
CA THR A 394 -6.92 -9.08 -21.53
C THR A 394 -8.03 -10.04 -21.92
N ARG A 395 -9.14 -9.51 -22.45
CA ARG A 395 -10.27 -10.32 -22.93
C ARG A 395 -9.83 -11.35 -23.97
N ALA A 396 -9.17 -10.90 -25.02
CA ALA A 396 -8.75 -11.77 -26.11
C ALA A 396 -7.84 -12.92 -25.63
N ARG A 397 -6.92 -12.65 -24.71
CA ARG A 397 -6.04 -13.68 -24.15
C ARG A 397 -6.76 -14.63 -23.20
N ALA A 398 -7.64 -14.12 -22.36
CA ALA A 398 -8.46 -14.91 -21.45
C ALA A 398 -9.41 -15.84 -22.22
N GLU A 399 -10.00 -15.40 -23.32
CA GLU A 399 -10.85 -16.24 -24.19
C GLU A 399 -10.09 -17.44 -24.77
N VAL A 400 -8.80 -17.27 -25.10
CA VAL A 400 -7.94 -18.39 -25.54
C VAL A 400 -7.78 -19.43 -24.43
N LEU A 401 -7.55 -19.00 -23.19
CA LEU A 401 -7.46 -19.91 -22.05
C LEU A 401 -8.79 -20.62 -21.79
N LEU A 402 -9.90 -19.90 -21.91
CA LEU A 402 -11.24 -20.44 -21.65
C LEU A 402 -11.65 -21.54 -22.63
N ALA A 403 -11.12 -21.55 -23.86
CA ALA A 403 -11.41 -22.59 -24.84
C ALA A 403 -11.05 -24.00 -24.31
N ASP A 404 -9.94 -24.09 -23.56
CA ASP A 404 -9.50 -25.35 -22.96
C ASP A 404 -10.21 -25.63 -21.61
N ILE A 405 -10.53 -24.59 -20.85
CA ILE A 405 -11.09 -24.71 -19.50
C ILE A 405 -12.54 -25.16 -19.53
N LEU A 406 -13.38 -24.54 -20.36
CA LEU A 406 -14.83 -24.69 -20.26
C LEU A 406 -15.35 -26.05 -20.73
N GLY A 407 -14.74 -26.68 -21.73
CA GLY A 407 -14.94 -28.07 -22.11
C GLY A 407 -16.41 -28.54 -22.11
N GLY A 408 -17.32 -27.82 -22.79
CA GLY A 408 -18.73 -28.19 -22.91
C GLY A 408 -19.64 -27.78 -21.75
N ALA A 409 -19.17 -26.95 -20.79
CA ALA A 409 -20.01 -26.34 -19.78
C ALA A 409 -21.03 -25.39 -20.43
N SER A 410 -22.29 -25.50 -20.09
CA SER A 410 -23.38 -24.75 -20.71
C SER A 410 -23.99 -23.71 -19.78
N SER A 411 -24.12 -24.00 -18.50
CA SER A 411 -24.70 -23.10 -17.51
C SER A 411 -23.65 -22.18 -16.89
N THR A 412 -24.10 -21.05 -16.34
CA THR A 412 -23.26 -20.10 -15.60
C THR A 412 -22.49 -20.78 -14.46
N VAL A 413 -23.20 -21.60 -13.69
CA VAL A 413 -22.62 -22.33 -12.54
C VAL A 413 -21.54 -23.31 -12.98
N GLU A 414 -21.78 -24.13 -14.03
CA GLU A 414 -20.79 -25.09 -14.53
C GLU A 414 -19.53 -24.38 -15.05
N LYS A 415 -19.69 -23.25 -15.75
CA LYS A 415 -18.55 -22.44 -16.21
C LYS A 415 -17.78 -21.87 -15.03
N ALA A 416 -18.47 -21.29 -14.03
CA ALA A 416 -17.84 -20.74 -12.85
C ALA A 416 -17.08 -21.80 -12.04
N GLU A 417 -17.65 -22.99 -11.84
CA GLU A 417 -16.98 -24.10 -11.16
C GLU A 417 -15.69 -24.51 -11.88
N LYS A 418 -15.72 -24.70 -13.20
CA LYS A 418 -14.54 -25.04 -13.99
C LYS A 418 -13.46 -23.95 -13.94
N ILE A 419 -13.86 -22.69 -14.01
CA ILE A 419 -12.94 -21.57 -13.86
C ILE A 419 -12.31 -21.58 -12.45
N GLY A 420 -13.11 -21.75 -11.41
CA GLY A 420 -12.63 -21.84 -10.04
C GLY A 420 -11.63 -22.98 -9.84
N ASP A 421 -11.93 -24.17 -10.38
CA ASP A 421 -11.04 -25.32 -10.31
C ASP A 421 -9.71 -25.09 -11.06
N TYR A 422 -9.78 -24.51 -12.24
CA TYR A 422 -8.60 -24.16 -13.02
C TYR A 422 -7.71 -23.14 -12.27
N VAL A 423 -8.28 -22.04 -11.80
CA VAL A 423 -7.55 -21.00 -11.07
C VAL A 423 -6.96 -21.56 -9.77
N ARG A 424 -7.68 -22.39 -9.06
CA ARG A 424 -7.20 -23.05 -7.82
C ARG A 424 -5.99 -23.95 -8.08
N ALA A 425 -5.96 -24.58 -9.24
CA ALA A 425 -4.86 -25.47 -9.64
C ALA A 425 -3.68 -24.72 -10.30
N SER A 426 -3.82 -23.44 -10.68
CA SER A 426 -2.82 -22.72 -11.46
C SER A 426 -1.56 -22.38 -10.69
N ALA A 427 -1.63 -22.18 -9.37
CA ALA A 427 -0.52 -21.80 -8.53
C ALA A 427 -0.68 -22.33 -7.09
N ARG A 428 0.41 -22.41 -6.34
CA ARG A 428 0.34 -22.74 -4.92
C ARG A 428 0.00 -21.50 -4.09
N TYR A 429 -0.61 -21.71 -2.93
CA TYR A 429 -0.85 -20.61 -1.99
C TYR A 429 0.43 -20.24 -1.24
N ASP A 430 0.78 -18.96 -1.24
CA ASP A 430 1.95 -18.42 -0.54
C ASP A 430 1.73 -16.94 -0.19
N LEU A 431 2.00 -16.56 1.06
CA LEU A 431 1.92 -15.18 1.52
C LEU A 431 3.12 -14.33 1.08
N ASN A 432 4.15 -14.96 0.50
CA ASN A 432 5.34 -14.29 0.01
C ASN A 432 5.62 -14.66 -1.46
N PRO A 433 4.68 -14.39 -2.39
CA PRO A 433 4.86 -14.69 -3.79
C PRO A 433 5.92 -13.79 -4.44
N SER A 434 6.43 -14.23 -5.60
CA SER A 434 7.24 -13.37 -6.46
C SER A 434 6.39 -12.18 -6.94
N ARG A 435 7.01 -11.03 -7.07
CA ARG A 435 6.36 -9.85 -7.64
C ARG A 435 6.27 -9.99 -9.16
N MET A 436 5.24 -9.38 -9.73
CA MET A 436 5.10 -9.24 -11.17
C MET A 436 6.27 -8.42 -11.74
N GLY A 437 6.81 -8.84 -12.89
CA GLY A 437 7.92 -8.15 -13.56
C GLY A 437 7.49 -6.84 -14.21
N ASP A 438 8.42 -5.90 -14.35
CA ASP A 438 8.16 -4.54 -14.91
C ASP A 438 7.68 -4.53 -16.38
N GLY A 439 7.81 -5.65 -17.11
CA GLY A 439 7.37 -5.79 -18.51
C GLY A 439 5.92 -6.27 -18.68
N GLU A 440 5.29 -6.72 -17.62
CA GLU A 440 3.95 -7.28 -17.65
C GLU A 440 2.90 -6.15 -17.68
N ARG A 441 1.80 -6.39 -18.39
CA ARG A 441 0.74 -5.39 -18.60
C ARG A 441 -0.60 -5.78 -18.00
N ASP A 442 -0.74 -7.04 -17.57
CA ASP A 442 -1.97 -7.55 -16.97
C ASP A 442 -1.64 -8.54 -15.87
N PHE A 443 -2.12 -8.22 -14.67
CA PHE A 443 -1.83 -8.99 -13.47
C PHE A 443 -2.48 -10.38 -13.48
N ALA A 444 -3.73 -10.49 -13.95
CA ALA A 444 -4.44 -11.76 -13.98
C ALA A 444 -3.78 -12.74 -14.96
N LEU A 445 -3.40 -12.25 -16.15
CA LEU A 445 -2.73 -13.06 -17.16
C LEU A 445 -1.33 -13.48 -16.70
N TRP A 446 -0.56 -12.54 -16.14
CA TRP A 446 0.75 -12.86 -15.56
C TRP A 446 0.62 -13.93 -14.47
N PHE A 447 -0.37 -13.81 -13.58
CA PHE A 447 -0.59 -14.79 -12.53
C PHE A 447 -0.90 -16.17 -13.08
N LEU A 448 -1.77 -16.27 -14.09
CA LEU A 448 -2.18 -17.54 -14.69
C LEU A 448 -1.10 -18.21 -15.53
N GLU A 449 -0.21 -17.43 -16.15
CA GLU A 449 0.75 -17.94 -17.13
C GLU A 449 2.19 -18.05 -16.61
N SER A 450 2.54 -17.27 -15.59
CA SER A 450 3.94 -17.12 -15.17
C SER A 450 4.18 -17.25 -13.67
N ALA A 451 3.17 -17.00 -12.81
CA ALA A 451 3.36 -17.03 -11.38
C ALA A 451 3.28 -18.47 -10.84
N GLU A 452 4.22 -18.85 -9.98
CA GLU A 452 4.22 -20.16 -9.31
C GLU A 452 3.41 -20.16 -8.01
N ALA A 453 3.17 -18.99 -7.44
CA ALA A 453 2.51 -18.82 -6.15
C ALA A 453 1.78 -17.49 -6.04
N GLY A 454 0.75 -17.45 -5.20
CA GLY A 454 0.00 -16.26 -4.86
C GLY A 454 -0.83 -16.43 -3.59
N TYR A 455 -1.50 -15.37 -3.15
CA TYR A 455 -2.49 -15.43 -2.08
C TYR A 455 -3.87 -14.96 -2.60
N CYS A 456 -4.89 -14.94 -1.76
CA CYS A 456 -6.30 -14.75 -2.14
C CYS A 456 -6.54 -13.67 -3.21
N VAL A 457 -5.85 -12.52 -3.15
CA VAL A 457 -5.99 -11.43 -4.13
C VAL A 457 -5.63 -11.89 -5.55
N HIS A 458 -4.58 -12.71 -5.71
CA HIS A 458 -4.15 -13.24 -7.01
C HIS A 458 -5.22 -14.16 -7.62
N PHE A 459 -5.68 -15.12 -6.82
CA PHE A 459 -6.70 -16.10 -7.23
C PHE A 459 -8.05 -15.44 -7.52
N ALA A 460 -8.49 -14.53 -6.65
CA ALA A 460 -9.74 -13.80 -6.83
C ALA A 460 -9.71 -12.92 -8.09
N THR A 461 -8.59 -12.24 -8.35
CA THR A 461 -8.41 -11.43 -9.57
C THR A 461 -8.46 -12.30 -10.82
N ALA A 462 -7.73 -13.41 -10.86
CA ALA A 462 -7.71 -14.31 -12.01
C ALA A 462 -9.10 -14.93 -12.27
N ALA A 463 -9.79 -15.36 -11.22
CA ALA A 463 -11.14 -15.91 -11.33
C ALA A 463 -12.13 -14.87 -11.88
N THR A 464 -12.11 -13.63 -11.36
CA THR A 464 -13.01 -12.57 -11.81
C THR A 464 -12.77 -12.22 -13.28
N VAL A 465 -11.51 -12.14 -13.71
CA VAL A 465 -11.15 -11.84 -15.11
C VAL A 465 -11.61 -12.96 -16.05
N LEU A 466 -11.40 -14.23 -15.69
CA LEU A 466 -11.86 -15.36 -16.50
C LEU A 466 -13.40 -15.46 -16.54
N LEU A 467 -14.11 -15.18 -15.45
CA LEU A 467 -15.57 -15.11 -15.44
C LEU A 467 -16.09 -14.05 -16.42
N ARG A 468 -15.53 -12.84 -16.38
CA ARG A 468 -15.88 -11.75 -17.29
C ARG A 468 -15.61 -12.09 -18.75
N ALA A 469 -14.47 -12.71 -19.05
CA ALA A 469 -14.14 -13.17 -20.38
C ALA A 469 -15.07 -14.30 -20.87
N ALA A 470 -15.59 -15.15 -19.96
CA ALA A 470 -16.61 -16.16 -20.24
C ALA A 470 -18.02 -15.57 -20.44
N GLY A 471 -18.18 -14.24 -20.39
CA GLY A 471 -19.46 -13.54 -20.51
C GLY A 471 -20.35 -13.64 -19.26
N ILE A 472 -19.75 -13.89 -18.10
CA ILE A 472 -20.43 -13.96 -16.80
C ILE A 472 -20.12 -12.66 -16.05
N GLU A 473 -21.19 -11.96 -15.62
CA GLU A 473 -21.03 -10.78 -14.78
C GLU A 473 -20.34 -11.17 -13.48
N ALA A 474 -19.20 -10.53 -13.19
CA ALA A 474 -18.39 -10.86 -12.04
C ALA A 474 -17.72 -9.62 -11.44
N ARG A 475 -17.44 -9.68 -10.12
CA ARG A 475 -16.76 -8.64 -9.38
C ARG A 475 -15.72 -9.22 -8.42
N TYR A 476 -14.66 -8.46 -8.21
CA TYR A 476 -13.68 -8.75 -7.19
C TYR A 476 -14.19 -8.20 -5.85
N VAL A 477 -14.07 -8.98 -4.79
CA VAL A 477 -14.55 -8.60 -3.46
C VAL A 477 -13.44 -8.75 -2.44
N SER A 478 -13.32 -7.76 -1.54
CA SER A 478 -12.51 -7.82 -0.33
C SER A 478 -13.37 -7.83 0.93
N GLY A 479 -12.89 -8.47 1.97
CA GLY A 479 -13.58 -8.57 3.24
C GLY A 479 -12.91 -9.55 4.20
N TYR A 480 -13.70 -10.24 5.01
CA TYR A 480 -13.20 -11.18 6.01
C TYR A 480 -13.90 -12.54 5.93
N LEU A 481 -13.11 -13.59 6.19
CA LEU A 481 -13.61 -14.96 6.31
C LEU A 481 -13.57 -15.38 7.78
N VAL A 482 -14.74 -15.63 8.37
CA VAL A 482 -14.88 -15.84 9.81
C VAL A 482 -15.46 -17.20 10.10
N LYS A 483 -14.80 -17.97 10.97
CA LYS A 483 -15.38 -19.21 11.53
C LYS A 483 -16.19 -18.88 12.77
N THR A 484 -17.46 -19.23 12.77
CA THR A 484 -18.38 -19.02 13.89
C THR A 484 -18.81 -20.33 14.52
N ALA A 485 -19.03 -20.28 15.83
CA ALA A 485 -19.78 -21.30 16.57
C ALA A 485 -21.04 -20.65 17.14
N PRO A 486 -22.19 -21.33 17.15
CA PRO A 486 -23.47 -20.75 17.57
C PRO A 486 -23.38 -20.05 18.93
N GLY A 487 -23.74 -18.78 18.98
CA GLY A 487 -23.77 -17.97 20.19
C GLY A 487 -22.41 -17.65 20.82
N THR A 488 -21.29 -18.00 20.17
CA THR A 488 -19.95 -17.76 20.69
C THR A 488 -19.31 -16.59 19.93
N PRO A 489 -18.84 -15.52 20.61
CA PRO A 489 -18.10 -14.44 19.98
C PRO A 489 -16.80 -14.95 19.34
N ALA A 490 -16.53 -14.49 18.14
CA ALA A 490 -15.30 -14.76 17.39
C ALA A 490 -14.54 -13.46 17.15
N ASP A 491 -13.31 -13.39 17.61
CA ASP A 491 -12.39 -12.29 17.30
C ASP A 491 -11.89 -12.41 15.86
N VAL A 492 -12.15 -11.40 15.06
CA VAL A 492 -11.69 -11.30 13.69
C VAL A 492 -10.48 -10.40 13.63
N THR A 493 -9.40 -10.91 13.10
CA THR A 493 -8.13 -10.20 12.96
C THR A 493 -7.78 -10.01 11.49
N GLU A 494 -6.71 -9.27 11.19
CA GLU A 494 -6.19 -9.13 9.83
C GLU A 494 -5.82 -10.49 9.17
N LYS A 495 -5.59 -11.54 9.97
CA LYS A 495 -5.39 -12.90 9.45
C LYS A 495 -6.63 -13.42 8.72
N ASN A 496 -7.79 -12.96 9.11
CA ASN A 496 -9.07 -13.33 8.53
C ASN A 496 -9.41 -12.54 7.26
N ALA A 497 -8.63 -11.49 6.93
CA ALA A 497 -8.84 -10.70 5.73
C ALA A 497 -8.69 -11.58 4.48
N HIS A 498 -9.64 -11.49 3.58
CA HIS A 498 -9.77 -12.37 2.44
C HIS A 498 -10.29 -11.64 1.20
N ALA A 499 -9.99 -12.19 0.04
CA ALA A 499 -10.52 -11.73 -1.23
C ALA A 499 -11.05 -12.92 -2.03
N TRP A 500 -12.16 -12.71 -2.71
CA TRP A 500 -12.81 -13.73 -3.54
C TRP A 500 -13.45 -13.11 -4.78
N ALA A 501 -13.87 -13.94 -5.71
CA ALA A 501 -14.71 -13.55 -6.83
C ALA A 501 -16.18 -13.75 -6.49
N GLU A 502 -17.04 -12.86 -6.96
CA GLU A 502 -18.47 -13.08 -7.04
C GLU A 502 -18.92 -13.09 -8.49
N TYR A 503 -19.88 -13.93 -8.79
CA TYR A 503 -20.53 -13.95 -10.10
C TYR A 503 -22.04 -13.90 -9.98
N TYR A 504 -22.69 -13.25 -10.92
CA TYR A 504 -24.15 -13.16 -10.95
C TYR A 504 -24.75 -14.40 -11.61
N GLU A 505 -25.67 -15.06 -10.90
CA GLU A 505 -26.46 -16.18 -11.43
C GLU A 505 -27.84 -15.67 -11.86
N PRO A 506 -28.07 -15.48 -13.17
CA PRO A 506 -29.28 -14.80 -13.65
C PRO A 506 -30.57 -15.60 -13.45
N THR A 507 -30.49 -16.93 -13.36
CA THR A 507 -31.66 -17.77 -13.10
C THR A 507 -32.19 -17.60 -11.68
N LEU A 508 -31.30 -17.34 -10.74
CA LEU A 508 -31.64 -17.13 -9.32
C LEU A 508 -31.78 -15.64 -8.98
N GLY A 509 -31.21 -14.76 -9.79
CA GLY A 509 -31.18 -13.33 -9.54
C GLY A 509 -30.27 -12.93 -8.38
N VAL A 510 -29.19 -13.69 -8.12
CA VAL A 510 -28.31 -13.49 -6.96
C VAL A 510 -26.83 -13.52 -7.34
N TRP A 511 -26.01 -12.85 -6.54
CA TRP A 511 -24.56 -12.96 -6.60
C TRP A 511 -24.09 -14.16 -5.79
N LEU A 512 -23.28 -15.03 -6.39
CA LEU A 512 -22.71 -16.21 -5.78
C LEU A 512 -21.22 -16.07 -5.57
N VAL A 513 -20.72 -16.56 -4.44
CA VAL A 513 -19.29 -16.61 -4.14
C VAL A 513 -18.62 -17.68 -4.99
N LEU A 514 -17.54 -17.32 -5.65
CA LEU A 514 -16.59 -18.26 -6.23
C LEU A 514 -15.27 -18.22 -5.45
N GLU A 515 -15.08 -19.21 -4.60
CA GLU A 515 -13.80 -19.40 -3.90
C GLU A 515 -12.80 -20.11 -4.80
N ALA A 516 -11.83 -19.35 -5.33
CA ALA A 516 -10.81 -19.88 -6.21
C ALA A 516 -9.44 -20.07 -5.52
N THR A 517 -9.34 -19.74 -4.24
CA THR A 517 -8.12 -19.91 -3.46
C THR A 517 -7.92 -21.38 -3.07
N PRO A 518 -6.71 -21.97 -3.20
CA PRO A 518 -6.46 -23.35 -2.78
C PRO A 518 -6.76 -23.62 -1.31
N SER A 519 -7.23 -24.83 -1.01
CA SER A 519 -7.59 -25.26 0.35
C SER A 519 -6.43 -25.34 1.33
N ASP A 520 -5.19 -25.31 0.85
CA ASP A 520 -3.97 -25.19 1.66
C ASP A 520 -3.82 -23.84 2.38
N MET A 521 -4.71 -22.89 2.11
CA MET A 521 -4.92 -21.73 3.01
C MET A 521 -5.21 -22.19 4.43
N ALA A 522 -4.95 -23.37 4.57
CA ALA A 522 -4.83 -24.24 5.65
C ALA A 522 -5.95 -24.95 6.21
N ALA A 523 -5.58 -25.97 6.57
CA ALA A 523 -6.02 -26.72 7.76
C ALA A 523 -6.66 -25.86 8.89
N ALA A 524 -6.63 -24.53 8.79
CA ALA A 524 -7.19 -23.59 9.74
C ALA A 524 -8.45 -22.82 9.30
N GLN A 525 -8.76 -22.66 7.98
CA GLN A 525 -9.77 -21.67 7.59
C GLN A 525 -10.79 -22.09 6.51
N GLN A 526 -10.77 -23.30 5.95
CA GLN A 526 -11.65 -23.62 4.84
C GLN A 526 -12.80 -24.56 5.12
N PRO A 527 -13.98 -24.29 4.53
CA PRO A 527 -15.00 -25.31 4.32
C PRO A 527 -14.60 -26.24 3.17
N THR A 528 -14.98 -27.52 3.27
CA THR A 528 -14.88 -28.48 2.15
C THR A 528 -15.68 -27.98 0.95
N PRO A 529 -15.40 -28.40 -0.31
CA PRO A 529 -16.16 -28.01 -1.50
C PRO A 529 -17.68 -28.21 -1.40
N GLU A 530 -18.15 -29.08 -0.51
CA GLU A 530 -19.56 -29.25 -0.17
C GLU A 530 -20.12 -28.11 0.70
N THR A 531 -19.24 -27.19 1.18
CA THR A 531 -19.56 -26.11 2.11
C THR A 531 -19.36 -24.73 1.48
N CYS A 532 -19.24 -24.63 0.17
CA CYS A 532 -19.35 -23.36 -0.58
C CYS A 532 -20.80 -22.82 -0.56
N LEU A 533 -21.66 -23.47 0.19
CA LEU A 533 -22.93 -22.92 0.66
C LEU A 533 -22.56 -22.00 1.82
N LEU A 534 -22.89 -20.75 1.71
CA LEU A 534 -22.61 -19.64 2.61
C LEU A 534 -22.93 -19.91 4.09
N TYR A 535 -23.65 -20.98 4.38
CA TYR A 535 -24.00 -21.47 5.71
C TYR A 535 -24.13 -23.00 5.69
N THR A 536 -23.34 -23.72 6.45
CA THR A 536 -23.50 -25.14 6.60
C THR A 536 -24.67 -25.45 7.52
N SER A 537 -25.74 -25.95 6.95
CA SER A 537 -26.74 -26.68 7.71
C SER A 537 -26.10 -27.93 8.34
N PRO A 538 -26.36 -28.28 9.60
CA PRO A 538 -25.89 -29.55 10.18
C PRO A 538 -26.32 -30.71 9.31
N SER A 539 -25.40 -31.65 9.07
CA SER A 539 -25.68 -32.86 8.30
C SER A 539 -26.92 -33.58 8.85
N PRO A 540 -27.75 -34.21 8.00
CA PRO A 540 -28.88 -35.02 8.46
C PRO A 540 -28.52 -36.11 9.48
N ARG A 541 -27.24 -36.51 9.55
CA ARG A 541 -26.71 -37.44 10.56
C ARG A 541 -26.61 -36.85 11.96
N ASP A 542 -26.47 -35.53 12.08
CA ASP A 542 -26.37 -34.88 13.39
C ASP A 542 -27.73 -34.65 14.03
N ARG A 543 -28.81 -34.65 13.23
CA ARG A 543 -30.20 -34.58 13.72
C ARG A 543 -30.73 -35.88 14.36
N GLN A 544 -30.01 -37.01 14.21
CA GLN A 544 -30.43 -38.30 14.82
C GLN A 544 -29.76 -38.54 16.18
N LYS A 545 -28.95 -37.63 16.70
CA LYS A 545 -28.24 -37.77 17.98
C LYS A 545 -28.66 -36.77 19.05
N SER A 546 -29.66 -35.95 18.81
CA SER A 546 -30.26 -35.05 19.80
C SER A 546 -31.63 -35.57 20.27
#